data_f3656d64b3fdd656680d2a47ec714dad
#
_entry.id   f3656d64b3fdd656680d2a47ec714dad
#
_cell.length_a   1.000
_cell.length_b   1.000
_cell.length_c   1.000
_cell.angle_alpha   90.00
_cell.angle_beta   90.00
_cell.angle_gamma   90.00
#
_symmetry.space_group_name_H-M   'P 1'
#
loop_
_entity.id
_entity.type
_entity.pdbx_description
1 polymer ?
#
loop_
_entity_poly.entity_id
_entity_poly.type
_entity_poly.pdbx_seq_one_letter_code
_entity_poly.pdbx_strand_id
1 'polypeptide(L)'
;MFLGGVGLRQICDWAMCLHHCHDKIDILALEKDVRKLGLKEGWKLFGYIAVNYLGLPPSELPFYDESAKTRAKRALQQILTESYGQEHTQQIPSGYVERKMKAFSTVFGRWKIIRQYEGTFNMAVYLVGFLTVGSYRMLRYWGKE
;
A
#
# COMPACT_ATOMS: atom_id res chain seq x y z
N MET A 1 0.40 3.92 -4.66
CA MET A 1 0.91 3.98 -3.29
C MET A 1 1.48 2.62 -2.85
N PHE A 2 0.79 1.51 -3.12
CA PHE A 2 1.26 0.16 -2.72
C PHE A 2 2.35 -0.45 -3.61
N LEU A 3 2.64 0.12 -4.77
CA LEU A 3 3.66 -0.40 -5.69
C LEU A 3 5.10 -0.31 -5.15
N GLY A 4 5.36 0.61 -4.22
CA GLY A 4 6.66 0.77 -3.55
C GLY A 4 6.81 -0.03 -2.25
N GLY A 5 5.74 -0.71 -1.81
CA GLY A 5 5.64 -1.31 -0.47
C GLY A 5 5.29 -0.27 0.61
N VAL A 6 4.58 -0.70 1.63
CA VAL A 6 4.35 0.09 2.85
C VAL A 6 5.38 -0.38 3.86
N GLY A 7 6.29 0.50 4.25
CA GLY A 7 7.27 0.20 5.30
C GLY A 7 6.70 0.47 6.69
N LEU A 8 7.38 -0.05 7.71
CA LEU A 8 6.98 0.14 9.11
C LEU A 8 6.91 1.63 9.48
N ARG A 9 7.83 2.45 8.95
CA ARG A 9 7.86 3.89 9.18
C ARG A 9 6.54 4.57 8.80
N GLN A 10 5.99 4.26 7.61
CA GLN A 10 4.72 4.85 7.18
C GLN A 10 3.56 4.44 8.09
N ILE A 11 3.58 3.22 8.64
CA ILE A 11 2.57 2.77 9.59
C ILE A 11 2.72 3.52 10.93
N CYS A 12 3.94 3.75 11.39
CA CYS A 12 4.22 4.55 12.58
C CYS A 12 3.75 5.99 12.40
N ASP A 13 4.09 6.64 11.27
CA ASP A 13 3.69 8.01 10.98
C ASP A 13 2.16 8.13 10.92
N TRP A 14 1.48 7.15 10.35
CA TRP A 14 0.02 7.08 10.32
C TRP A 14 -0.59 6.87 11.71
N ALA A 15 -0.05 5.98 12.52
CA ALA A 15 -0.50 5.76 13.90
C ALA A 15 -0.34 7.02 14.75
N MET A 16 0.79 7.72 14.62
CA MET A 16 1.02 9.00 15.30
C MET A 16 0.05 10.08 14.84
N CYS A 17 -0.26 10.15 13.55
CA CYS A 17 -1.26 11.07 13.02
C CYS A 17 -2.64 10.79 13.63
N LEU A 18 -3.06 9.53 13.70
CA LEU A 18 -4.33 9.15 14.34
C LEU A 18 -4.34 9.54 15.82
N HIS A 19 -3.27 9.24 16.56
CA HIS A 19 -3.16 9.60 17.98
C HIS A 19 -3.34 11.11 18.21
N HIS A 20 -2.73 11.95 17.38
CA HIS A 20 -2.83 13.40 17.52
C HIS A 20 -4.12 14.02 17.01
N CYS A 21 -4.81 13.36 16.09
CA CYS A 21 -5.94 13.93 15.37
C CYS A 21 -7.27 13.22 15.64
N HIS A 22 -7.31 12.17 16.49
CA HIS A 22 -8.50 11.33 16.67
C HIS A 22 -9.75 12.14 17.03
N ASP A 23 -9.63 13.18 17.87
CA ASP A 23 -10.74 14.06 18.27
C ASP A 23 -11.32 14.89 17.14
N LYS A 24 -10.56 15.10 16.06
CA LYS A 24 -10.92 15.97 14.93
C LYS A 24 -11.37 15.20 13.70
N ILE A 25 -11.39 13.86 13.77
CA ILE A 25 -11.75 13.03 12.64
C ILE A 25 -13.26 12.98 12.50
N ASP A 26 -13.76 13.44 11.36
CA ASP A 26 -15.14 13.17 10.94
C ASP A 26 -15.26 11.70 10.51
N ILE A 27 -15.82 10.89 11.40
CA ILE A 27 -15.94 9.44 11.22
C ILE A 27 -16.81 9.07 10.01
N LEU A 28 -17.87 9.85 9.75
CA LEU A 28 -18.76 9.58 8.61
C LEU A 28 -18.09 9.90 7.26
N ALA A 29 -17.37 11.02 7.20
CA ALA A 29 -16.59 11.36 6.02
C ALA A 29 -15.47 10.35 5.78
N LEU A 30 -14.75 9.96 6.83
CA LEU A 30 -13.70 8.96 6.76
C LEU A 30 -14.23 7.60 6.27
N GLU A 31 -15.36 7.13 6.79
CA GLU A 31 -15.97 5.87 6.36
C GLU A 31 -16.31 5.88 4.87
N LYS A 32 -16.90 6.98 4.41
CA LYS A 32 -17.25 7.16 3.00
C LYS A 32 -15.99 7.12 2.12
N ASP A 33 -14.93 7.82 2.52
CA ASP A 33 -13.68 7.89 1.75
C ASP A 33 -12.94 6.56 1.75
N VAL A 34 -12.83 5.88 2.90
CA VAL A 34 -12.22 4.55 3.00
C VAL A 34 -12.95 3.53 2.11
N ARG A 35 -14.29 3.59 2.07
CA ARG A 35 -15.10 2.74 1.18
C ARG A 35 -14.90 3.10 -0.29
N LYS A 36 -14.99 4.40 -0.63
CA LYS A 36 -14.84 4.89 -2.00
C LYS A 36 -13.47 4.54 -2.60
N LEU A 37 -12.43 4.62 -1.79
CA LEU A 37 -11.06 4.32 -2.19
C LEU A 37 -10.73 2.81 -2.14
N GLY A 38 -11.65 1.96 -1.65
CA GLY A 38 -11.42 0.52 -1.51
C GLY A 38 -10.38 0.15 -0.45
N LEU A 39 -10.11 1.05 0.50
CA LEU A 39 -9.05 0.88 1.50
C LEU A 39 -9.50 0.14 2.77
N LYS A 40 -10.74 -0.37 2.83
CA LYS A 40 -11.32 -0.96 4.04
C LYS A 40 -10.47 -2.10 4.61
N GLU A 41 -10.00 -3.00 3.77
CA GLU A 41 -9.20 -4.14 4.21
C GLU A 41 -7.79 -3.73 4.64
N GLY A 42 -7.19 -2.77 3.94
CA GLY A 42 -5.92 -2.17 4.35
C GLY A 42 -6.03 -1.42 5.68
N TRP A 43 -7.13 -0.67 5.87
CA TRP A 43 -7.41 0.04 7.12
C TRP A 43 -7.45 -0.90 8.32
N LYS A 44 -8.22 -2.00 8.22
CA LYS A 44 -8.32 -3.01 9.27
C LYS A 44 -6.97 -3.66 9.57
N LEU A 45 -6.21 -3.99 8.52
CA LEU A 45 -4.93 -4.66 8.63
C LEU A 45 -3.87 -3.78 9.31
N PHE A 46 -3.66 -2.56 8.81
CA PHE A 46 -2.69 -1.63 9.39
C PHE A 46 -3.17 -1.10 10.74
N GLY A 47 -4.49 -0.97 10.94
CA GLY A 47 -5.08 -0.64 12.21
C GLY A 47 -4.77 -1.69 13.28
N TYR A 48 -4.90 -2.99 12.94
CA TYR A 48 -4.49 -4.05 13.85
C TYR A 48 -3.00 -3.95 14.22
N ILE A 49 -2.12 -3.63 13.27
CA ILE A 49 -0.69 -3.44 13.52
C ILE A 49 -0.47 -2.24 14.44
N ALA A 50 -1.12 -1.11 14.18
CA ALA A 50 -0.98 0.10 14.99
C ALA A 50 -1.41 -0.12 16.44
N VAL A 51 -2.52 -0.79 16.67
CA VAL A 51 -3.03 -1.07 18.02
C VAL A 51 -2.15 -2.10 18.76
N ASN A 52 -1.88 -3.24 18.13
CA ASN A 52 -1.28 -4.38 18.85
C ASN A 52 0.26 -4.37 18.90
N TYR A 53 0.91 -3.60 18.04
CA TYR A 53 2.38 -3.57 17.96
C TYR A 53 2.98 -2.18 18.14
N LEU A 54 2.23 -1.11 17.87
CA LEU A 54 2.71 0.26 18.03
C LEU A 54 2.10 1.00 19.23
N GLY A 55 1.14 0.36 19.93
CA GLY A 55 0.55 0.89 21.16
C GLY A 55 -0.51 1.98 20.95
N LEU A 56 -1.09 2.10 19.76
CA LEU A 56 -2.22 3.01 19.53
C LEU A 56 -3.44 2.52 20.33
N PRO A 57 -4.10 3.36 21.16
CA PRO A 57 -5.32 2.97 21.85
C PRO A 57 -6.43 2.58 20.85
N PRO A 58 -7.14 1.47 21.07
CA PRO A 58 -8.24 1.06 20.17
C PRO A 58 -9.34 2.12 20.03
N SER A 59 -9.55 2.95 21.06
CA SER A 59 -10.52 4.03 21.07
C SER A 59 -10.18 5.19 20.10
N GLU A 60 -8.92 5.32 19.74
CA GLU A 60 -8.44 6.37 18.83
C GLU A 60 -8.42 5.92 17.37
N LEU A 61 -8.68 4.64 17.12
CA LEU A 61 -8.73 4.08 15.77
C LEU A 61 -10.19 3.84 15.32
N PRO A 62 -10.73 4.67 14.43
CA PRO A 62 -12.03 4.39 13.82
C PRO A 62 -12.04 3.03 13.10
N PHE A 63 -13.13 2.27 13.25
CA PHE A 63 -13.34 0.97 12.58
C PHE A 63 -12.30 -0.11 12.92
N TYR A 64 -11.76 -0.09 14.14
CA TYR A 64 -10.89 -1.15 14.63
C TYR A 64 -11.59 -2.52 14.53
N ASP A 65 -10.87 -3.52 14.01
CA ASP A 65 -11.41 -4.86 13.78
C ASP A 65 -10.32 -5.92 14.01
N GLU A 66 -10.56 -6.78 15.01
CA GLU A 66 -9.65 -7.88 15.36
C GLU A 66 -9.61 -9.00 14.33
N SER A 67 -10.58 -9.09 13.43
CA SER A 67 -10.64 -10.12 12.39
C SER A 67 -9.39 -10.11 11.47
N ALA A 68 -8.70 -8.98 11.41
CA ALA A 68 -7.48 -8.82 10.62
C ALA A 68 -6.22 -9.48 11.23
N LYS A 69 -6.28 -10.01 12.47
CA LYS A 69 -5.15 -10.55 13.25
C LYS A 69 -4.17 -11.41 12.45
N THR A 70 -4.68 -12.46 11.79
CA THR A 70 -3.81 -13.41 11.06
C THR A 70 -3.15 -12.77 9.86
N ARG A 71 -3.89 -11.92 9.13
CA ARG A 71 -3.38 -11.19 7.97
C ARG A 71 -2.37 -10.14 8.38
N ALA A 72 -2.64 -9.41 9.47
CA ALA A 72 -1.77 -8.38 10.01
C ALA A 72 -0.41 -8.95 10.47
N LYS A 73 -0.40 -10.11 11.14
CA LYS A 73 0.84 -10.80 11.53
C LYS A 73 1.70 -11.15 10.31
N ARG A 74 1.09 -11.72 9.28
CA ARG A 74 1.82 -12.08 8.04
C ARG A 74 2.37 -10.83 7.35
N ALA A 75 1.55 -9.77 7.26
CA ALA A 75 1.96 -8.51 6.67
C ALA A 75 3.14 -7.88 7.41
N LEU A 76 3.08 -7.86 8.75
CA LEU A 76 4.16 -7.32 9.56
C LEU A 76 5.46 -8.10 9.36
N GLN A 77 5.41 -9.44 9.39
CA GLN A 77 6.58 -10.28 9.10
C GLN A 77 7.18 -9.96 7.73
N GLN A 78 6.34 -9.80 6.72
CA GLN A 78 6.78 -9.47 5.37
C GLN A 78 7.41 -8.08 5.30
N ILE A 79 6.80 -7.07 5.92
CA ILE A 79 7.35 -5.71 5.99
C ILE A 79 8.73 -5.71 6.65
N LEU A 80 8.89 -6.44 7.75
CA LEU A 80 10.18 -6.55 8.44
C LEU A 80 11.23 -7.27 7.58
N THR A 81 10.87 -8.36 6.92
CA THR A 81 11.78 -9.12 6.07
C THR A 81 12.21 -8.32 4.83
N GLU A 82 11.27 -7.62 4.17
CA GLU A 82 11.58 -6.80 3.00
C GLU A 82 12.41 -5.56 3.35
N SER A 83 12.18 -4.95 4.51
CA SER A 83 12.98 -3.81 4.98
C SER A 83 14.45 -4.17 5.19
N TYR A 84 14.74 -5.38 5.68
CA TYR A 84 16.11 -5.86 5.85
C TYR A 84 16.80 -6.24 4.54
N GLY A 85 16.04 -6.68 3.53
CA GLY A 85 16.59 -7.12 2.22
C GLY A 85 16.86 -6.00 1.22
N GLN A 86 16.27 -4.81 1.40
CA GLN A 86 16.37 -3.73 0.41
C GLN A 86 17.58 -2.80 0.58
N GLU A 87 18.29 -2.85 1.69
CA GLU A 87 19.45 -1.95 1.90
C GLU A 87 20.67 -2.26 1.03
N HIS A 88 20.73 -3.41 0.35
CA HIS A 88 21.97 -3.83 -0.31
C HIS A 88 21.96 -3.98 -1.84
N THR A 89 20.84 -3.81 -2.56
CA THR A 89 20.91 -4.09 -4.01
C THR A 89 19.86 -3.33 -4.85
N GLN A 90 19.80 -2.02 -4.78
CA GLN A 90 19.15 -1.26 -5.86
C GLN A 90 20.18 -0.68 -6.81
N GLN A 91 20.75 -1.50 -7.67
CA GLN A 91 21.29 -1.01 -8.95
C GLN A 91 20.09 -0.44 -9.75
N ILE A 92 20.05 0.89 -9.85
CA ILE A 92 19.04 1.57 -10.68
C ILE A 92 19.46 1.30 -12.14
N PRO A 93 18.63 0.58 -12.93
CA PRO A 93 18.96 0.32 -14.32
C PRO A 93 19.08 1.64 -15.08
N SER A 94 20.10 1.80 -15.89
CA SER A 94 20.37 3.03 -16.65
C SER A 94 19.39 3.23 -17.81
N GLY A 95 18.82 2.15 -18.36
CA GLY A 95 17.92 2.19 -19.50
C GLY A 95 16.44 2.43 -19.14
N TYR A 96 15.75 3.25 -19.94
CA TYR A 96 14.30 3.50 -19.76
C TYR A 96 13.46 2.22 -19.87
N VAL A 97 13.78 1.34 -20.82
CA VAL A 97 13.09 0.05 -21.04
C VAL A 97 13.33 -0.90 -19.88
N GLU A 98 14.57 -1.00 -19.40
CA GLU A 98 14.92 -1.84 -18.23
C GLU A 98 14.20 -1.39 -16.96
N ARG A 99 14.09 -0.08 -16.72
CA ARG A 99 13.31 0.47 -15.59
C ARG A 99 11.84 0.07 -15.68
N LYS A 100 11.26 0.10 -16.88
CA LYS A 100 9.87 -0.32 -17.09
C LYS A 100 9.68 -1.81 -16.94
N MET A 101 10.57 -2.62 -17.47
CA MET A 101 10.53 -4.08 -17.28
C MET A 101 10.71 -4.47 -15.81
N LYS A 102 11.61 -3.82 -15.09
CA LYS A 102 11.80 -4.03 -13.65
C LYS A 102 10.57 -3.60 -12.85
N ALA A 103 9.96 -2.45 -13.18
CA ALA A 103 8.69 -2.03 -12.58
C ALA A 103 7.57 -3.03 -12.85
N PHE A 104 7.48 -3.56 -14.08
CA PHE A 104 6.48 -4.56 -14.46
C PHE A 104 6.69 -5.89 -13.72
N SER A 105 7.94 -6.38 -13.64
CA SER A 105 8.27 -7.61 -12.90
C SER A 105 8.01 -7.44 -11.40
N THR A 106 8.25 -6.25 -10.84
CA THR A 106 7.98 -5.95 -9.43
C THR A 106 6.46 -5.96 -9.15
N VAL A 107 5.66 -5.38 -10.05
CA VAL A 107 4.19 -5.40 -9.95
C VAL A 107 3.67 -6.83 -10.03
N PHE A 108 4.17 -7.62 -10.98
CA PHE A 108 3.78 -9.02 -11.16
C PHE A 108 4.25 -9.92 -10.01
N GLY A 109 5.47 -9.73 -9.51
CA GLY A 109 5.99 -10.47 -8.36
C GLY A 109 5.21 -10.19 -7.08
N ARG A 110 4.70 -8.95 -6.93
CA ARG A 110 3.86 -8.55 -5.80
C ARG A 110 2.35 -8.78 -6.00
N TRP A 111 1.96 -9.37 -7.14
CA TRP A 111 0.56 -9.66 -7.46
C TRP A 111 -0.17 -10.43 -6.35
N LYS A 112 0.45 -11.45 -5.80
CA LYS A 112 -0.12 -12.23 -4.70
C LYS A 112 -0.36 -11.40 -3.44
N ILE A 113 0.55 -10.45 -3.18
CA ILE A 113 0.50 -9.56 -2.01
C ILE A 113 -0.62 -8.54 -2.21
N ILE A 114 -0.64 -7.85 -3.34
CA ILE A 114 -1.65 -6.84 -3.65
C ILE A 114 -3.05 -7.45 -3.63
N ARG A 115 -3.23 -8.64 -4.19
CA ARG A 115 -4.49 -9.37 -4.16
C ARG A 115 -4.98 -9.70 -2.75
N GLN A 116 -4.07 -9.81 -1.79
CA GLN A 116 -4.41 -10.09 -0.40
C GLN A 116 -4.92 -8.85 0.35
N TYR A 117 -4.55 -7.64 -0.11
CA TYR A 117 -4.87 -6.35 0.51
C TYR A 117 -6.02 -5.61 -0.16
N GLU A 118 -6.16 -5.78 -1.47
CA GLU A 118 -7.18 -5.12 -2.27
C GLU A 118 -8.09 -6.18 -2.93
N GLY A 119 -9.40 -5.92 -2.94
CA GLY A 119 -10.34 -6.77 -3.67
C GLY A 119 -9.99 -6.85 -5.16
N THR A 120 -10.28 -7.96 -5.80
CA THR A 120 -9.97 -8.24 -7.21
C THR A 120 -10.44 -7.18 -8.20
N PHE A 121 -11.50 -6.43 -7.86
CA PHE A 121 -12.07 -5.38 -8.71
C PHE A 121 -11.18 -4.14 -8.79
N ASN A 122 -10.69 -3.64 -7.66
CA ASN A 122 -9.79 -2.48 -7.64
C ASN A 122 -8.49 -2.74 -8.39
N MET A 123 -8.02 -3.98 -8.34
CA MET A 123 -6.82 -4.41 -9.03
C MET A 123 -6.95 -4.40 -10.55
N ALA A 124 -8.10 -4.80 -11.08
CA ALA A 124 -8.40 -4.71 -12.51
C ALA A 124 -8.38 -3.25 -13.00
N VAL A 125 -8.95 -2.33 -12.22
CA VAL A 125 -8.94 -0.89 -12.54
C VAL A 125 -7.52 -0.32 -12.54
N TYR A 126 -6.67 -0.71 -11.56
CA TYR A 126 -5.26 -0.30 -11.53
C TYR A 126 -4.46 -0.82 -12.72
N LEU A 127 -4.70 -2.07 -13.14
CA LEU A 127 -4.04 -2.66 -14.32
C LEU A 127 -4.44 -1.94 -15.60
N VAL A 128 -5.72 -1.69 -15.79
CA VAL A 128 -6.21 -0.95 -16.95
C VAL A 128 -5.65 0.47 -16.96
N GLY A 129 -5.66 1.16 -15.83
CA GLY A 129 -5.06 2.48 -15.68
C GLY A 129 -3.56 2.50 -15.95
N PHE A 130 -2.83 1.51 -15.45
CA PHE A 130 -1.38 1.37 -15.69
C PHE A 130 -1.06 1.10 -17.17
N LEU A 131 -1.82 0.22 -17.81
CA LEU A 131 -1.65 -0.10 -19.23
C LEU A 131 -2.02 1.09 -20.12
N THR A 132 -3.11 1.78 -19.85
CA THR A 132 -3.56 2.94 -20.67
C THR A 132 -2.62 4.14 -20.51
N VAL A 133 -2.27 4.52 -19.29
CA VAL A 133 -1.34 5.65 -19.05
C VAL A 133 0.08 5.30 -19.48
N GLY A 134 0.48 4.05 -19.30
CA GLY A 134 1.79 3.55 -19.72
C GLY A 134 1.97 3.55 -21.22
N SER A 135 0.98 3.05 -21.96
CA SER A 135 1.00 3.02 -23.44
C SER A 135 0.88 4.43 -24.03
N TYR A 136 0.02 5.30 -23.49
CA TYR A 136 -0.10 6.69 -23.94
C TYR A 136 1.21 7.47 -23.77
N ARG A 137 1.89 7.30 -22.65
CA ARG A 137 3.21 7.91 -22.45
C ARG A 137 4.28 7.35 -23.39
N MET A 138 4.26 6.05 -23.66
CA MET A 138 5.19 5.40 -24.57
C MET A 138 5.06 5.94 -25.99
N LEU A 139 3.82 6.09 -26.49
CA LEU A 139 3.52 6.65 -27.82
C LEU A 139 3.93 8.13 -27.92
N ARG A 140 3.75 8.91 -26.85
CA ARG A 140 4.10 10.33 -26.83
C ARG A 140 5.62 10.61 -26.82
N TYR A 141 6.41 9.69 -26.27
CA TYR A 141 7.87 9.85 -26.21
C TYR A 141 8.60 9.18 -27.38
N TRP A 142 7.97 8.22 -28.07
CA TRP A 142 8.60 7.56 -29.21
C TRP A 142 8.65 8.44 -30.49
N GLY A 143 7.92 9.52 -30.53
CA GLY A 143 7.94 10.47 -31.66
C GLY A 143 8.88 11.67 -31.45
N LYS A 144 9.82 11.65 -30.49
CA LYS A 144 10.71 12.76 -30.16
C LYS A 144 12.21 12.41 -30.17
N GLU A 145 12.61 11.29 -30.80
CA GLU A 145 13.99 11.00 -31.19
C GLU A 145 14.24 11.19 -32.69
#